data_b7e5c20c05dd01a6afbdf9b2f3ab627d
#
_entry.id   b7e5c20c05dd01a6afbdf9b2f3ab627d
#
_cell.length_a   1.000
_cell.length_b   1.000
_cell.length_c   1.000
_cell.angle_alpha   90.00
_cell.angle_beta   90.00
_cell.angle_gamma   90.00
#
_symmetry.space_group_name_H-M   'P 1'
#
loop_
_entity.id
_entity.type
_entity.pdbx_description
1 polymer ?
#
loop_
_entity_poly.entity_id
_entity_poly.type
_entity_poly.pdbx_seq_one_letter_code
_entity_poly.pdbx_strand_id
1 'polypeptide(L)'
;MPGRILYATFATPQLSGGVDVHRQHVGMLRAAGIEASLWLREPGTPAWMGEVPVVAGRTLEVGEDDLVIFPEAPIVPGVDPAPGARKVIFNENHFYTYATWDGPLDDYPGWSPAPAVWAVSEESADVLRALNPALPVTTVPAPVDPTVFAPAAHKTGIALLPKKRPHEAVLLRRLLEQDPRVPDGAVRVLNEVTRAGVVQALAEAAVFVALSHTDSFGLPVAEALTSGCLVAGYDGGGGVDLFDAPGAWRVPEQRPLLLADRVADLLARSDELRPLAEANRPWVQARHSPTVTARALLAAVAEARTRPGGRSVATHPAAWLDRLPVGFTKTG
;
A
#
# COMPACT_ATOMS: atom_id res chain seq x y z
N MET A 1 -12.28 -26.36 -14.52
CA MET A 1 -11.89 -24.97 -14.80
C MET A 1 -10.97 -24.54 -13.65
N PRO A 2 -9.94 -23.74 -13.87
CA PRO A 2 -9.14 -23.25 -12.76
C PRO A 2 -10.06 -22.49 -11.79
N GLY A 3 -9.88 -22.70 -10.48
CA GLY A 3 -10.73 -22.10 -9.46
C GLY A 3 -10.65 -20.56 -9.41
N ARG A 4 -11.61 -19.96 -8.72
CA ARG A 4 -11.72 -18.51 -8.54
C ARG A 4 -10.64 -18.01 -7.57
N ILE A 5 -10.31 -16.72 -7.70
CA ILE A 5 -9.48 -15.99 -6.71
C ILE A 5 -10.35 -14.96 -6.00
N LEU A 6 -10.42 -15.06 -4.68
CA LEU A 6 -11.28 -14.24 -3.85
C LEU A 6 -10.43 -13.38 -2.90
N TYR A 7 -10.47 -12.06 -3.06
CA TYR A 7 -9.81 -11.11 -2.15
C TYR A 7 -10.79 -10.67 -1.06
N ALA A 8 -10.67 -11.22 0.14
CA ALA A 8 -11.41 -10.73 1.29
C ALA A 8 -10.93 -9.31 1.63
N THR A 9 -11.81 -8.33 1.53
CA THR A 9 -11.45 -6.91 1.70
C THR A 9 -12.60 -6.12 2.34
N PHE A 10 -12.32 -4.85 2.67
CA PHE A 10 -13.25 -4.01 3.40
C PHE A 10 -13.87 -2.95 2.49
N ALA A 11 -15.18 -2.71 2.63
CA ALA A 11 -15.85 -1.59 1.99
C ALA A 11 -15.59 -0.31 2.79
N THR A 12 -14.54 0.44 2.44
CA THR A 12 -14.22 1.71 3.07
C THR A 12 -14.96 2.86 2.38
N PRO A 13 -15.60 3.79 3.12
CA PRO A 13 -16.31 4.92 2.51
C PRO A 13 -15.41 5.82 1.66
N GLN A 14 -14.15 5.96 2.07
CA GLN A 14 -13.11 6.70 1.36
C GLN A 14 -12.09 5.73 0.77
N LEU A 15 -11.35 6.20 -0.24
CA LEU A 15 -10.28 5.43 -0.87
C LEU A 15 -9.23 5.03 0.18
N SER A 16 -9.01 3.72 0.29
CA SER A 16 -7.94 3.10 1.06
C SER A 16 -6.89 2.56 0.10
N GLY A 17 -5.62 2.87 0.34
CA GLY A 17 -4.51 2.41 -0.51
C GLY A 17 -4.46 0.90 -0.65
N GLY A 18 -4.57 0.17 0.46
CA GLY A 18 -4.55 -1.29 0.43
C GLY A 18 -5.74 -1.89 -0.31
N VAL A 19 -6.96 -1.41 -0.02
CA VAL A 19 -8.14 -1.89 -0.76
C VAL A 19 -8.05 -1.58 -2.27
N ASP A 20 -7.43 -0.46 -2.65
CA ASP A 20 -7.20 -0.14 -4.06
C ASP A 20 -6.17 -1.09 -4.70
N VAL A 21 -5.15 -1.52 -3.97
CA VAL A 21 -4.22 -2.56 -4.44
C VAL A 21 -4.95 -3.87 -4.69
N HIS A 22 -5.84 -4.32 -3.79
CA HIS A 22 -6.69 -5.50 -4.03
C HIS A 22 -7.54 -5.36 -5.29
N ARG A 23 -8.17 -4.20 -5.50
CA ARG A 23 -8.96 -3.90 -6.69
C ARG A 23 -8.11 -3.99 -7.97
N GLN A 24 -6.91 -3.42 -7.94
CA GLN A 24 -5.97 -3.47 -9.07
C GLN A 24 -5.51 -4.91 -9.34
N HIS A 25 -5.22 -5.71 -8.31
CA HIS A 25 -4.86 -7.12 -8.46
C HIS A 25 -6.00 -7.92 -9.13
N VAL A 26 -7.26 -7.71 -8.71
CA VAL A 26 -8.43 -8.33 -9.35
C VAL A 26 -8.48 -7.95 -10.83
N GLY A 27 -8.28 -6.69 -11.17
CA GLY A 27 -8.22 -6.23 -12.56
C GLY A 27 -7.11 -6.91 -13.38
N MET A 28 -5.90 -7.03 -12.82
CA MET A 28 -4.75 -7.68 -13.47
C MET A 28 -5.00 -9.18 -13.71
N LEU A 29 -5.55 -9.88 -12.72
CA LEU A 29 -5.88 -11.31 -12.83
C LEU A 29 -6.94 -11.55 -13.91
N ARG A 30 -7.98 -10.74 -13.95
CA ARG A 30 -9.02 -10.85 -14.97
C ARG A 30 -8.51 -10.53 -16.37
N ALA A 31 -7.63 -9.54 -16.51
CA ALA A 31 -6.97 -9.24 -17.77
C ALA A 31 -6.11 -10.43 -18.28
N ALA A 32 -5.60 -11.27 -17.35
CA ALA A 32 -4.90 -12.51 -17.65
C ALA A 32 -5.85 -13.74 -17.84
N GLY A 33 -7.16 -13.53 -17.88
CA GLY A 33 -8.16 -14.61 -18.08
C GLY A 33 -8.45 -15.43 -16.81
N ILE A 34 -8.02 -14.98 -15.64
CA ILE A 34 -8.27 -15.66 -14.35
C ILE A 34 -9.53 -15.07 -13.71
N GLU A 35 -10.46 -15.91 -13.32
CA GLU A 35 -11.64 -15.48 -12.56
C GLU A 35 -11.22 -14.96 -11.17
N ALA A 36 -11.41 -13.66 -10.92
CA ALA A 36 -11.07 -13.03 -9.67
C ALA A 36 -12.14 -12.00 -9.28
N SER A 37 -12.37 -11.86 -7.97
CA SER A 37 -13.35 -10.92 -7.40
C SER A 37 -12.90 -10.41 -6.04
N LEU A 38 -13.33 -9.20 -5.69
CA LEU A 38 -13.33 -8.76 -4.30
C LEU A 38 -14.43 -9.51 -3.54
N TRP A 39 -14.15 -9.87 -2.31
CA TRP A 39 -15.14 -10.41 -1.39
C TRP A 39 -15.40 -9.40 -0.28
N LEU A 40 -16.63 -8.90 -0.23
CA LEU A 40 -17.12 -7.96 0.78
C LEU A 40 -18.06 -8.67 1.75
N ARG A 41 -18.04 -8.28 3.01
CA ARG A 41 -18.95 -8.81 4.03
C ARG A 41 -20.41 -8.54 3.72
N GLU A 42 -20.71 -7.32 3.26
CA GLU A 42 -22.06 -6.86 2.97
C GLU A 42 -22.15 -6.41 1.49
N PRO A 43 -23.32 -6.50 0.87
CA PRO A 43 -23.49 -6.02 -0.50
C PRO A 43 -23.36 -4.50 -0.60
N GLY A 44 -22.85 -4.03 -1.73
CA GLY A 44 -22.63 -2.61 -2.03
C GLY A 44 -21.14 -2.25 -2.09
N THR A 45 -20.78 -1.57 -3.16
CA THR A 45 -19.42 -1.04 -3.38
C THR A 45 -19.42 0.47 -3.27
N PRO A 46 -18.47 1.05 -2.53
CA PRO A 46 -18.26 2.50 -2.57
C PRO A 46 -17.98 2.98 -3.99
N ALA A 47 -18.49 4.15 -4.36
CA ALA A 47 -18.37 4.69 -5.72
C ALA A 47 -16.92 4.78 -6.23
N TRP A 48 -15.96 5.01 -5.34
CA TRP A 48 -14.54 5.10 -5.71
C TRP A 48 -13.92 3.78 -6.20
N MET A 49 -14.53 2.62 -5.88
CA MET A 49 -14.06 1.32 -6.37
C MET A 49 -14.35 1.10 -7.86
N GLY A 50 -15.30 1.87 -8.44
CA GLY A 50 -15.70 1.70 -9.84
C GLY A 50 -16.31 0.32 -10.14
N GLU A 51 -16.21 -0.10 -11.39
CA GLU A 51 -16.68 -1.41 -11.84
C GLU A 51 -15.60 -2.47 -11.56
N VAL A 52 -15.72 -3.15 -10.44
CA VAL A 52 -14.89 -4.31 -10.07
C VAL A 52 -15.81 -5.48 -9.73
N PRO A 53 -15.50 -6.70 -10.14
CA PRO A 53 -16.27 -7.87 -9.75
C PRO A 53 -16.26 -8.07 -8.24
N VAL A 54 -17.46 -8.16 -7.65
CA VAL A 54 -17.65 -8.32 -6.21
C VAL A 54 -18.56 -9.51 -5.93
N VAL A 55 -18.18 -10.32 -4.97
CA VAL A 55 -19.07 -11.23 -4.27
C VAL A 55 -19.29 -10.71 -2.85
N ALA A 56 -20.49 -10.89 -2.32
CA ALA A 56 -20.83 -10.38 -1.00
C ALA A 56 -21.38 -11.50 -0.12
N GLY A 57 -21.04 -11.46 1.16
CA GLY A 57 -21.54 -12.40 2.15
C GLY A 57 -20.63 -12.50 3.35
N ARG A 58 -21.21 -12.83 4.50
CA ARG A 58 -20.47 -13.09 5.74
C ARG A 58 -19.69 -14.40 5.67
N THR A 59 -20.20 -15.34 4.89
CA THR A 59 -19.56 -16.61 4.58
C THR A 59 -19.67 -16.88 3.08
N LEU A 60 -18.70 -17.61 2.53
CA LEU A 60 -18.73 -18.09 1.15
C LEU A 60 -18.32 -19.56 1.09
N GLU A 61 -18.98 -20.32 0.21
CA GLU A 61 -18.50 -21.63 -0.20
C GLU A 61 -17.28 -21.48 -1.09
N VAL A 62 -16.19 -22.13 -0.71
CA VAL A 62 -14.89 -22.15 -1.40
C VAL A 62 -14.66 -23.55 -1.95
N GLY A 63 -14.45 -23.64 -3.26
CA GLY A 63 -14.16 -24.89 -3.96
C GLY A 63 -12.71 -25.36 -3.73
N GLU A 64 -12.44 -26.59 -4.12
CA GLU A 64 -11.11 -27.21 -3.99
C GLU A 64 -10.03 -26.46 -4.78
N ASP A 65 -10.38 -25.88 -5.93
CA ASP A 65 -9.46 -25.15 -6.80
C ASP A 65 -9.42 -23.64 -6.51
N ASP A 66 -10.29 -23.12 -5.63
CA ASP A 66 -10.34 -21.72 -5.29
C ASP A 66 -9.11 -21.30 -4.45
N LEU A 67 -8.74 -20.03 -4.53
CA LEU A 67 -7.72 -19.39 -3.71
C LEU A 67 -8.35 -18.20 -2.99
N VAL A 68 -8.26 -18.19 -1.66
CA VAL A 68 -8.76 -17.06 -0.86
C VAL A 68 -7.58 -16.25 -0.34
N ILE A 69 -7.62 -14.96 -0.59
CA ILE A 69 -6.60 -13.99 -0.16
C ILE A 69 -7.18 -13.15 0.95
N PHE A 70 -6.53 -13.20 2.10
CA PHE A 70 -6.89 -12.46 3.30
C PHE A 70 -5.89 -11.33 3.55
N PRO A 71 -6.30 -10.19 4.09
CA PRO A 71 -5.37 -9.18 4.59
C PRO A 71 -4.65 -9.70 5.84
N GLU A 72 -3.52 -9.08 6.20
CA GLU A 72 -2.76 -9.38 7.42
C GLU A 72 -3.53 -9.09 8.72
N ALA A 73 -4.58 -8.32 8.61
CA ALA A 73 -5.50 -8.03 9.71
C ALA A 73 -6.96 -8.19 9.25
N PRO A 74 -7.89 -8.58 10.12
CA PRO A 74 -7.70 -9.08 11.48
C PRO A 74 -7.39 -10.58 11.49
N ILE A 75 -6.29 -10.97 12.11
CA ILE A 75 -6.01 -12.37 12.46
C ILE A 75 -6.37 -12.58 13.92
N VAL A 76 -7.18 -13.61 14.19
CA VAL A 76 -7.62 -13.94 15.54
C VAL A 76 -6.99 -15.26 15.95
N PRO A 77 -6.26 -15.33 17.07
CA PRO A 77 -5.65 -16.56 17.54
C PRO A 77 -6.65 -17.72 17.62
N GLY A 78 -6.24 -18.88 17.11
CA GLY A 78 -7.06 -20.09 17.12
C GLY A 78 -8.25 -20.09 16.14
N VAL A 79 -8.37 -19.11 15.27
CA VAL A 79 -9.46 -19.01 14.28
C VAL A 79 -8.91 -19.04 12.87
N ASP A 80 -9.15 -20.13 12.15
CA ASP A 80 -8.91 -20.22 10.71
C ASP A 80 -10.16 -19.74 9.96
N PRO A 81 -10.06 -18.70 9.13
CA PRO A 81 -11.21 -18.15 8.41
C PRO A 81 -11.72 -19.07 7.29
N ALA A 82 -10.93 -20.04 6.84
CA ALA A 82 -11.29 -20.98 5.77
C ALA A 82 -10.60 -22.32 5.97
N PRO A 83 -10.98 -23.10 7.00
CA PRO A 83 -10.34 -24.37 7.33
C PRO A 83 -10.35 -25.32 6.12
N GLY A 84 -9.20 -25.90 5.78
CA GLY A 84 -9.07 -26.79 4.63
C GLY A 84 -8.89 -26.10 3.28
N ALA A 85 -9.30 -24.84 3.10
CA ALA A 85 -9.12 -24.10 1.84
C ALA A 85 -7.67 -23.68 1.61
N ARG A 86 -7.32 -23.49 0.34
CA ARG A 86 -6.06 -22.85 -0.06
C ARG A 86 -6.12 -21.34 0.23
N LYS A 87 -5.15 -20.86 0.96
CA LYS A 87 -5.15 -19.48 1.49
C LYS A 87 -3.84 -18.76 1.24
N VAL A 88 -3.95 -17.44 1.11
CA VAL A 88 -2.84 -16.49 1.13
C VAL A 88 -3.14 -15.41 2.15
N ILE A 89 -2.13 -14.95 2.88
CA ILE A 89 -2.16 -13.66 3.58
C ILE A 89 -1.42 -12.66 2.70
N PHE A 90 -2.11 -11.65 2.20
CA PHE A 90 -1.46 -10.53 1.54
C PHE A 90 -1.15 -9.45 2.57
N ASN A 91 0.12 -9.38 2.94
CA ASN A 91 0.62 -8.47 3.95
C ASN A 91 0.96 -7.11 3.33
N GLU A 92 0.06 -6.16 3.51
CA GLU A 92 0.21 -4.79 3.04
C GLU A 92 0.81 -3.88 4.11
N ASN A 93 0.85 -4.34 5.38
CA ASN A 93 1.48 -3.61 6.46
C ASN A 93 2.06 -4.53 7.54
N HIS A 94 3.36 -4.78 7.49
CA HIS A 94 4.05 -5.67 8.42
C HIS A 94 3.95 -5.21 9.89
N PHE A 95 3.72 -3.92 10.17
CA PHE A 95 3.48 -3.44 11.53
C PHE A 95 2.18 -3.96 12.12
N TYR A 96 1.22 -4.38 11.30
CA TYR A 96 -0.07 -4.93 11.77
C TYR A 96 -0.07 -6.45 11.88
N THR A 97 0.92 -7.13 11.31
CA THR A 97 0.99 -8.59 11.24
C THR A 97 0.81 -9.24 12.61
N TYR A 98 1.57 -8.76 13.60
CA TYR A 98 1.55 -9.31 14.96
C TYR A 98 0.77 -8.44 15.96
N ALA A 99 0.06 -7.43 15.49
CA ALA A 99 -0.73 -6.56 16.37
C ALA A 99 -1.92 -7.27 17.03
N THR A 100 -2.42 -8.34 16.38
CA THR A 100 -3.55 -9.15 16.85
C THR A 100 -3.17 -10.62 17.11
N TRP A 101 -1.92 -11.00 16.84
CA TRP A 101 -1.40 -12.34 17.01
C TRP A 101 -0.50 -12.41 18.26
N ASP A 102 -0.82 -13.33 19.18
CA ASP A 102 -0.09 -13.60 20.43
C ASP A 102 0.39 -15.07 20.51
N GLY A 103 0.23 -15.84 19.45
CA GLY A 103 0.66 -17.23 19.37
C GLY A 103 2.15 -17.38 19.01
N PRO A 104 2.64 -18.63 18.85
CA PRO A 104 3.99 -18.92 18.39
C PRO A 104 4.28 -18.29 17.03
N LEU A 105 5.47 -17.71 16.84
CA LEU A 105 5.84 -17.05 15.59
C LEU A 105 6.10 -18.06 14.46
N ASP A 106 6.58 -19.24 14.79
CA ASP A 106 6.84 -20.33 13.86
C ASP A 106 5.58 -21.02 13.32
N ASP A 107 4.45 -20.79 13.96
CA ASP A 107 3.11 -21.30 13.57
C ASP A 107 2.15 -20.17 13.19
N TYR A 108 2.66 -19.06 12.75
CA TYR A 108 1.82 -17.92 12.31
C TYR A 108 1.12 -18.22 10.97
N PRO A 109 -0.20 -18.03 10.91
CA PRO A 109 -1.19 -17.77 11.95
C PRO A 109 -1.84 -19.04 12.54
N GLY A 110 -1.24 -20.21 12.39
CA GLY A 110 -1.78 -21.49 12.85
C GLY A 110 -2.95 -22.04 12.01
N TRP A 111 -3.09 -21.58 10.76
CA TRP A 111 -4.16 -22.03 9.88
C TRP A 111 -3.81 -23.36 9.20
N SER A 112 -4.84 -24.19 8.90
CA SER A 112 -4.66 -25.47 8.25
C SER A 112 -5.48 -25.60 6.95
N PRO A 113 -4.84 -25.84 5.78
CA PRO A 113 -3.40 -25.84 5.56
C PRO A 113 -2.80 -24.44 5.81
N ALA A 114 -1.50 -24.40 6.14
CA ALA A 114 -0.80 -23.13 6.35
C ALA A 114 -0.88 -22.25 5.09
N PRO A 115 -1.13 -20.92 5.22
CA PRO A 115 -1.23 -20.01 4.09
C PRO A 115 0.14 -19.78 3.43
N ALA A 116 0.14 -19.36 2.17
CA ALA A 116 1.26 -18.59 1.64
C ALA A 116 1.18 -17.17 2.15
N VAL A 117 2.31 -16.44 2.16
CA VAL A 117 2.34 -15.02 2.54
C VAL A 117 2.92 -14.22 1.39
N TRP A 118 2.18 -13.20 0.97
CA TRP A 118 2.66 -12.20 0.03
C TRP A 118 2.95 -10.91 0.76
N ALA A 119 4.09 -10.29 0.47
CA ALA A 119 4.48 -9.01 1.02
C ALA A 119 4.46 -7.92 -0.05
N VAL A 120 4.07 -6.71 0.34
CA VAL A 120 3.92 -5.57 -0.59
C VAL A 120 5.24 -4.94 -1.02
N SER A 121 6.33 -5.21 -0.28
CA SER A 121 7.69 -4.72 -0.53
C SER A 121 8.73 -5.72 -0.06
N GLU A 122 9.99 -5.59 -0.49
CA GLU A 122 11.10 -6.43 0.00
C GLU A 122 11.37 -6.16 1.48
N GLU A 123 11.33 -4.91 1.93
CA GLU A 123 11.46 -4.57 3.36
C GLU A 123 10.42 -5.30 4.21
N SER A 124 9.15 -5.30 3.78
CA SER A 124 8.10 -6.09 4.44
C SER A 124 8.41 -7.59 4.42
N ALA A 125 8.88 -8.11 3.31
CA ALA A 125 9.23 -9.53 3.19
C ALA A 125 10.37 -9.90 4.13
N ASP A 126 11.39 -9.06 4.24
CA ASP A 126 12.54 -9.30 5.11
C ASP A 126 12.17 -9.25 6.59
N VAL A 127 11.31 -8.30 6.99
CA VAL A 127 10.76 -8.26 8.35
C VAL A 127 10.00 -9.55 8.67
N LEU A 128 9.13 -10.01 7.77
CA LEU A 128 8.34 -11.23 7.97
C LEU A 128 9.22 -12.49 8.03
N ARG A 129 10.25 -12.59 7.17
CA ARG A 129 11.24 -13.69 7.19
C ARG A 129 12.10 -13.67 8.45
N ALA A 130 12.49 -12.49 8.93
CA ALA A 130 13.26 -12.36 10.17
C ALA A 130 12.47 -12.78 11.40
N LEU A 131 11.15 -12.49 11.42
CA LEU A 131 10.25 -12.88 12.51
C LEU A 131 9.91 -14.37 12.46
N ASN A 132 9.79 -14.95 11.28
CA ASN A 132 9.50 -16.36 11.08
C ASN A 132 10.27 -16.89 9.86
N PRO A 133 11.52 -17.41 10.07
CA PRO A 133 12.37 -17.89 8.99
C PRO A 133 11.81 -19.07 8.18
N ALA A 134 10.87 -19.82 8.75
CA ALA A 134 10.19 -20.92 8.07
C ALA A 134 9.01 -20.48 7.18
N LEU A 135 8.62 -19.20 7.24
CA LEU A 135 7.49 -18.67 6.51
C LEU A 135 7.83 -18.46 5.03
N PRO A 136 7.12 -19.08 4.09
CA PRO A 136 7.32 -18.81 2.67
C PRO A 136 6.73 -17.45 2.30
N VAL A 137 7.58 -16.45 2.15
CA VAL A 137 7.17 -15.07 1.80
C VAL A 137 7.57 -14.75 0.38
N THR A 138 6.60 -14.37 -0.45
CA THR A 138 6.79 -13.94 -1.84
C THR A 138 6.45 -12.45 -1.95
N THR A 139 7.32 -11.66 -2.58
CA THR A 139 7.04 -10.24 -2.80
C THR A 139 6.13 -10.04 -4.01
N VAL A 140 5.00 -9.35 -3.79
CA VAL A 140 4.09 -8.86 -4.82
C VAL A 140 4.02 -7.34 -4.69
N PRO A 141 4.81 -6.58 -5.47
CA PRO A 141 4.96 -5.15 -5.27
C PRO A 141 3.66 -4.39 -5.52
N ALA A 142 3.41 -3.34 -4.74
CA ALA A 142 2.28 -2.47 -4.97
C ALA A 142 2.39 -1.76 -6.32
N PRO A 143 1.31 -1.70 -7.13
CA PRO A 143 1.34 -1.07 -8.45
C PRO A 143 1.20 0.44 -8.35
N VAL A 144 1.99 1.16 -9.16
CA VAL A 144 1.83 2.60 -9.39
C VAL A 144 1.67 2.84 -10.88
N ASP A 145 0.49 3.33 -11.28
CA ASP A 145 0.16 3.53 -12.68
C ASP A 145 0.75 4.86 -13.19
N PRO A 146 1.72 4.82 -14.11
CA PRO A 146 2.32 6.02 -14.67
C PRO A 146 1.39 6.80 -15.61
N THR A 147 0.28 6.23 -16.05
CA THR A 147 -0.71 6.96 -16.86
C THR A 147 -1.60 7.84 -15.98
N VAL A 148 -1.79 7.45 -14.72
CA VAL A 148 -2.50 8.23 -13.70
C VAL A 148 -1.59 9.28 -13.10
N PHE A 149 -0.37 8.88 -12.71
CA PHE A 149 0.62 9.76 -12.10
C PHE A 149 1.62 10.26 -13.13
N ALA A 150 1.21 11.27 -13.90
CA ALA A 150 2.05 11.91 -14.92
C ALA A 150 2.46 13.32 -14.47
N PRO A 151 3.71 13.74 -14.74
CA PRO A 151 4.16 15.09 -14.43
C PRO A 151 3.47 16.13 -15.32
N ALA A 152 3.13 17.30 -14.79
CA ALA A 152 2.78 18.47 -15.58
C ALA A 152 4.03 19.04 -16.29
N ALA A 153 3.81 19.82 -17.35
CA ALA A 153 4.89 20.46 -18.11
C ALA A 153 5.72 21.43 -17.25
N HIS A 154 5.07 22.08 -16.29
CA HIS A 154 5.71 22.96 -15.32
C HIS A 154 5.35 22.50 -13.91
N LYS A 155 6.36 22.39 -13.07
CA LYS A 155 6.21 21.93 -11.68
C LYS A 155 6.72 23.05 -10.76
N THR A 156 5.89 23.40 -9.77
CA THR A 156 6.21 24.48 -8.82
C THR A 156 5.69 24.13 -7.43
N GLY A 157 6.30 24.73 -6.41
CA GLY A 157 5.82 24.62 -5.04
C GLY A 157 5.99 23.23 -4.41
N ILE A 158 5.33 23.05 -3.29
CA ILE A 158 5.47 21.93 -2.37
C ILE A 158 4.10 21.29 -2.14
N ALA A 159 3.99 19.99 -2.32
CA ALA A 159 2.83 19.21 -1.89
C ALA A 159 3.14 18.50 -0.57
N LEU A 160 2.24 18.61 0.41
CA LEU A 160 2.36 18.01 1.74
C LEU A 160 1.09 17.23 2.07
N LEU A 161 1.21 15.93 2.33
CA LEU A 161 0.11 15.05 2.70
C LEU A 161 0.13 14.78 4.21
N PRO A 162 -0.79 15.37 5.00
CA PRO A 162 -0.72 15.36 6.47
C PRO A 162 -1.31 14.12 7.13
N LYS A 163 -1.94 13.22 6.38
CA LYS A 163 -2.85 12.15 6.88
C LYS A 163 -2.30 11.39 8.09
N LYS A 164 -1.01 11.02 8.10
CA LYS A 164 -0.42 10.21 9.17
C LYS A 164 0.25 11.02 10.28
N ARG A 165 0.60 12.29 10.01
CA ARG A 165 1.28 13.19 10.96
C ARG A 165 0.68 14.60 10.91
N PRO A 166 -0.60 14.79 11.26
CA PRO A 166 -1.28 16.06 11.07
C PRO A 166 -0.66 17.22 11.86
N HIS A 167 -0.23 16.98 13.10
CA HIS A 167 0.40 18.01 13.93
C HIS A 167 1.76 18.43 13.40
N GLU A 168 2.56 17.48 12.92
CA GLU A 168 3.87 17.75 12.32
C GLU A 168 3.72 18.48 10.98
N ALA A 169 2.71 18.13 10.20
CA ALA A 169 2.39 18.81 8.95
C ALA A 169 2.08 20.31 9.16
N VAL A 170 1.34 20.65 10.21
CA VAL A 170 1.07 22.06 10.58
C VAL A 170 2.35 22.78 10.94
N LEU A 171 3.23 22.16 11.74
CA LEU A 171 4.52 22.73 12.12
C LEU A 171 5.41 22.94 10.89
N LEU A 172 5.56 21.92 10.04
CA LEU A 172 6.37 22.00 8.83
C LEU A 172 5.87 23.07 7.87
N ARG A 173 4.56 23.16 7.66
CA ARG A 173 3.97 24.22 6.86
C ARG A 173 4.41 25.59 7.36
N ARG A 174 4.34 25.86 8.67
CA ARG A 174 4.75 27.15 9.27
C ARG A 174 6.23 27.42 9.09
N LEU A 175 7.09 26.42 9.26
CA LEU A 175 8.53 26.56 9.05
C LEU A 175 8.84 26.91 7.59
N LEU A 176 8.19 26.24 6.64
CA LEU A 176 8.37 26.48 5.21
C LEU A 176 7.84 27.86 4.78
N GLU A 177 6.66 28.29 5.28
CA GLU A 177 6.09 29.60 4.98
C GLU A 177 6.94 30.78 5.52
N GLN A 178 7.83 30.53 6.48
CA GLN A 178 8.77 31.54 7.02
C GLN A 178 10.17 31.48 6.39
N ASP A 179 10.46 30.44 5.59
CA ASP A 179 11.76 30.32 4.94
C ASP A 179 11.83 31.21 3.70
N PRO A 180 12.81 32.14 3.60
CA PRO A 180 12.92 33.07 2.48
C PRO A 180 13.16 32.40 1.11
N ARG A 181 13.55 31.12 1.09
CA ARG A 181 13.70 30.32 -0.14
C ARG A 181 12.35 29.82 -0.68
N VAL A 182 11.28 29.86 0.12
CA VAL A 182 9.95 29.34 -0.22
C VAL A 182 9.04 30.52 -0.59
N PRO A 183 8.60 30.63 -1.84
CA PRO A 183 7.68 31.70 -2.25
C PRO A 183 6.35 31.66 -1.51
N ASP A 184 5.72 32.82 -1.34
CA ASP A 184 4.39 32.92 -0.74
C ASP A 184 3.39 32.04 -1.49
N GLY A 185 2.61 31.27 -0.73
CA GLY A 185 1.60 30.39 -1.30
C GLY A 185 2.13 29.10 -1.96
N ALA A 186 3.46 28.85 -1.93
CA ALA A 186 4.05 27.67 -2.55
C ALA A 186 3.72 26.36 -1.83
N VAL A 187 3.30 26.38 -0.56
CA VAL A 187 2.99 25.17 0.24
C VAL A 187 1.51 24.81 0.10
N ARG A 188 1.23 23.69 -0.57
CA ARG A 188 -0.11 23.12 -0.72
C ARG A 188 -0.29 21.91 0.21
N VAL A 189 -1.13 22.06 1.22
CA VAL A 189 -1.48 20.96 2.13
C VAL A 189 -2.67 20.20 1.56
N LEU A 190 -2.52 18.89 1.40
CA LEU A 190 -3.52 18.00 0.80
C LEU A 190 -4.44 17.42 1.87
N ASN A 191 -5.26 18.27 2.47
CA ASN A 191 -6.32 17.89 3.40
C ASN A 191 -7.63 17.62 2.67
N GLU A 192 -8.32 16.53 3.02
CA GLU A 192 -9.67 16.22 2.52
C GLU A 192 -9.82 16.32 0.99
N VAL A 193 -8.74 16.02 0.26
CA VAL A 193 -8.73 16.08 -1.19
C VAL A 193 -9.20 14.76 -1.80
N THR A 194 -9.87 14.85 -2.94
CA THR A 194 -10.23 13.69 -3.74
C THR A 194 -8.98 13.03 -4.34
N ARG A 195 -9.11 11.78 -4.81
CA ARG A 195 -8.02 11.11 -5.55
C ARG A 195 -7.53 11.95 -6.73
N ALA A 196 -8.45 12.51 -7.51
CA ALA A 196 -8.12 13.41 -8.63
C ALA A 196 -7.36 14.65 -8.16
N GLY A 197 -7.73 15.23 -7.01
CA GLY A 197 -7.02 16.36 -6.42
C GLY A 197 -5.60 16.01 -5.97
N VAL A 198 -5.37 14.80 -5.44
CA VAL A 198 -4.01 14.30 -5.13
C VAL A 198 -3.20 14.14 -6.42
N VAL A 199 -3.74 13.48 -7.43
CA VAL A 199 -3.09 13.29 -8.75
C VAL A 199 -2.67 14.63 -9.34
N GLN A 200 -3.57 15.61 -9.37
CA GLN A 200 -3.28 16.95 -9.89
C GLN A 200 -2.19 17.64 -9.06
N ALA A 201 -2.30 17.60 -7.74
CA ALA A 201 -1.31 18.24 -6.87
C ALA A 201 0.09 17.66 -7.03
N LEU A 202 0.22 16.33 -7.17
CA LEU A 202 1.49 15.67 -7.42
C LEU A 202 2.03 15.97 -8.82
N ALA A 203 1.15 16.06 -9.83
CA ALA A 203 1.55 16.44 -11.18
C ALA A 203 2.22 17.82 -11.20
N GLU A 204 1.68 18.79 -10.45
CA GLU A 204 2.08 20.19 -10.43
C GLU A 204 3.22 20.49 -9.45
N ALA A 205 3.38 19.75 -8.34
CA ALA A 205 4.36 20.03 -7.31
C ALA A 205 5.79 19.70 -7.75
N ALA A 206 6.73 20.62 -7.51
CA ALA A 206 8.16 20.37 -7.70
C ALA A 206 8.72 19.47 -6.58
N VAL A 207 8.26 19.66 -5.34
CA VAL A 207 8.70 18.88 -4.17
C VAL A 207 7.51 18.25 -3.47
N PHE A 208 7.64 17.00 -3.08
CA PHE A 208 6.69 16.29 -2.20
C PHE A 208 7.32 16.05 -0.83
N VAL A 209 6.57 16.36 0.23
CA VAL A 209 6.98 16.09 1.60
C VAL A 209 6.39 14.78 2.07
N ALA A 210 7.25 13.78 2.28
CA ALA A 210 6.86 12.47 2.77
C ALA A 210 6.79 12.48 4.31
N LEU A 211 5.56 12.41 4.84
CA LEU A 211 5.28 12.27 6.26
C LEU A 211 4.79 10.84 6.57
N SER A 212 5.48 9.84 6.03
CA SER A 212 5.16 8.43 6.26
C SER A 212 5.31 8.06 7.74
N HIS A 213 4.47 7.14 8.20
CA HIS A 213 4.51 6.61 9.56
C HIS A 213 3.87 5.22 9.59
N THR A 214 4.58 4.23 10.12
CA THR A 214 4.14 2.82 10.13
C THR A 214 3.57 2.38 8.77
N ASP A 215 4.35 2.62 7.73
CA ASP A 215 4.06 2.23 6.34
C ASP A 215 4.93 1.04 5.93
N SER A 216 4.37 0.09 5.21
CA SER A 216 5.13 -1.03 4.63
C SER A 216 5.62 -0.80 3.22
N PHE A 217 5.18 0.28 2.56
CA PHE A 217 5.62 0.64 1.22
C PHE A 217 5.70 2.16 1.02
N GLY A 218 4.66 2.89 1.39
CA GLY A 218 4.61 4.34 1.17
C GLY A 218 4.07 4.73 -0.21
N LEU A 219 2.88 4.23 -0.57
CA LEU A 219 2.21 4.55 -1.84
C LEU A 219 2.28 6.03 -2.23
N PRO A 220 2.02 7.03 -1.34
CA PRO A 220 2.11 8.44 -1.72
C PRO A 220 3.51 8.88 -2.17
N VAL A 221 4.56 8.28 -1.61
CA VAL A 221 5.95 8.53 -2.02
C VAL A 221 6.18 8.01 -3.43
N ALA A 222 5.79 6.77 -3.72
CA ALA A 222 5.93 6.17 -5.04
C ALA A 222 5.10 6.92 -6.10
N GLU A 223 3.91 7.40 -5.75
CA GLU A 223 3.05 8.24 -6.60
C GLU A 223 3.70 9.59 -6.92
N ALA A 224 4.30 10.23 -5.91
CA ALA A 224 5.01 11.49 -6.07
C ALA A 224 6.26 11.34 -6.96
N LEU A 225 7.07 10.29 -6.73
CA LEU A 225 8.23 9.97 -7.57
C LEU A 225 7.80 9.70 -9.02
N THR A 226 6.70 8.95 -9.22
CA THR A 226 6.15 8.67 -10.55
C THR A 226 5.66 9.94 -11.24
N SER A 227 5.13 10.89 -10.48
CA SER A 227 4.73 12.22 -10.95
C SER A 227 5.94 13.16 -11.20
N GLY A 228 7.18 12.71 -11.01
CA GLY A 228 8.38 13.52 -11.21
C GLY A 228 8.57 14.59 -10.13
N CYS A 229 8.14 14.36 -8.90
CA CYS A 229 8.51 15.20 -7.77
C CYS A 229 9.91 14.86 -7.26
N LEU A 230 10.65 15.86 -6.78
CA LEU A 230 11.70 15.64 -5.79
C LEU A 230 11.01 15.28 -4.47
N VAL A 231 11.56 14.34 -3.72
CA VAL A 231 10.92 13.86 -2.48
C VAL A 231 11.87 14.03 -1.31
N ALA A 232 11.40 14.61 -0.21
CA ALA A 232 12.11 14.58 1.06
C ALA A 232 11.18 14.20 2.20
N GLY A 233 11.68 13.40 3.15
CA GLY A 233 10.90 13.07 4.34
C GLY A 233 11.24 11.76 5.01
N TYR A 234 10.24 11.19 5.64
CA TYR A 234 10.32 9.99 6.44
C TYR A 234 9.85 8.78 5.63
N ASP A 235 10.55 7.66 5.77
CA ASP A 235 10.26 6.42 5.06
C ASP A 235 9.11 5.59 5.69
N GLY A 236 8.75 5.90 6.94
CA GLY A 236 7.70 5.19 7.68
C GLY A 236 8.08 3.76 8.08
N GLY A 237 9.34 3.36 7.91
CA GLY A 237 9.87 2.05 8.28
C GLY A 237 9.78 0.99 7.18
N GLY A 238 8.89 1.10 6.22
CA GLY A 238 8.76 0.13 5.12
C GLY A 238 8.89 0.73 3.73
N GLY A 239 8.98 2.05 3.64
CA GLY A 239 9.23 2.76 2.38
C GLY A 239 10.72 3.07 2.12
N VAL A 240 11.64 2.38 2.80
CA VAL A 240 13.09 2.61 2.73
C VAL A 240 13.58 2.57 1.29
N ASP A 241 13.19 1.55 0.53
CA ASP A 241 13.62 1.33 -0.85
C ASP A 241 13.25 2.49 -1.78
N LEU A 242 12.15 3.21 -1.50
CA LEU A 242 11.72 4.35 -2.31
C LEU A 242 12.68 5.55 -2.21
N PHE A 243 13.45 5.63 -1.13
CA PHE A 243 14.45 6.67 -0.95
C PHE A 243 15.79 6.37 -1.62
N ASP A 244 15.92 5.21 -2.30
CA ASP A 244 17.01 4.93 -3.24
C ASP A 244 16.75 5.54 -4.64
N ALA A 245 15.57 6.11 -4.87
CA ALA A 245 15.27 6.82 -6.11
C ALA A 245 16.17 8.07 -6.27
N PRO A 246 16.59 8.41 -7.51
CA PRO A 246 17.55 9.49 -7.75
C PRO A 246 17.19 10.84 -7.15
N GLY A 247 15.90 11.18 -7.13
CA GLY A 247 15.37 12.45 -6.59
C GLY A 247 14.66 12.30 -5.25
N ALA A 248 15.12 11.40 -4.37
CA ALA A 248 14.58 11.18 -3.05
C ALA A 248 15.63 11.34 -1.94
N TRP A 249 15.25 12.00 -0.85
CA TRP A 249 16.12 12.26 0.31
C TRP A 249 15.42 11.85 1.59
N ARG A 250 15.92 10.79 2.23
CA ARG A 250 15.47 10.38 3.54
C ARG A 250 15.98 11.33 4.62
N VAL A 251 15.08 11.72 5.52
CA VAL A 251 15.38 12.51 6.72
C VAL A 251 15.09 11.66 7.94
N PRO A 252 15.93 11.70 8.99
CA PRO A 252 15.62 11.03 10.25
C PRO A 252 14.30 11.52 10.83
N GLU A 253 13.51 10.58 11.38
CA GLU A 253 12.20 10.90 11.98
C GLU A 253 12.29 11.95 13.08
N GLN A 254 11.19 12.71 13.27
CA GLN A 254 11.08 13.73 14.32
C GLN A 254 12.15 14.85 14.25
N ARG A 255 12.61 15.17 13.05
CA ARG A 255 13.57 16.26 12.79
C ARG A 255 12.96 17.34 11.88
N PRO A 256 11.90 18.05 12.35
CA PRO A 256 11.14 18.97 11.49
C PRO A 256 11.96 20.13 10.95
N LEU A 257 12.94 20.66 11.69
CA LEU A 257 13.84 21.70 11.20
C LEU A 257 14.72 21.19 10.05
N LEU A 258 15.28 19.99 10.20
CA LEU A 258 16.10 19.39 9.14
C LEU A 258 15.27 19.07 7.89
N LEU A 259 14.03 18.62 8.09
CA LEU A 259 13.12 18.35 6.98
C LEU A 259 12.70 19.64 6.26
N ALA A 260 12.34 20.69 7.00
CA ALA A 260 11.99 21.98 6.43
C ALA A 260 13.16 22.58 5.62
N ASP A 261 14.37 22.57 6.17
CA ASP A 261 15.58 23.04 5.49
C ASP A 261 15.85 22.26 4.19
N ARG A 262 15.76 20.93 4.24
CA ARG A 262 15.92 20.08 3.05
C ARG A 262 14.87 20.39 1.98
N VAL A 263 13.60 20.53 2.35
CA VAL A 263 12.50 20.81 1.42
C VAL A 263 12.68 22.20 0.78
N ALA A 264 13.07 23.21 1.55
CA ALA A 264 13.33 24.55 1.03
C ALA A 264 14.54 24.57 0.06
N ASP A 265 15.63 23.84 0.38
CA ASP A 265 16.79 23.68 -0.53
C ASP A 265 16.38 22.99 -1.85
N LEU A 266 15.60 21.89 -1.77
CA LEU A 266 15.12 21.19 -2.97
C LEU A 266 14.23 22.08 -3.83
N LEU A 267 13.36 22.87 -3.24
CA LEU A 267 12.51 23.80 -3.99
C LEU A 267 13.35 24.88 -4.67
N ALA A 268 14.28 25.51 -3.95
CA ALA A 268 15.14 26.56 -4.50
C ALA A 268 16.02 26.07 -5.66
N ARG A 269 16.39 24.79 -5.63
CA ARG A 269 17.24 24.15 -6.65
C ARG A 269 16.46 23.24 -7.60
N SER A 270 15.13 23.33 -7.64
CA SER A 270 14.29 22.40 -8.40
C SER A 270 14.62 22.34 -9.89
N ASP A 271 15.01 23.47 -10.51
CA ASP A 271 15.46 23.51 -11.91
C ASP A 271 16.80 22.78 -12.11
N GLU A 272 17.76 22.98 -11.21
CA GLU A 272 19.06 22.28 -11.24
C GLU A 272 18.88 20.77 -11.05
N LEU A 273 17.99 20.37 -10.14
CA LEU A 273 17.73 18.98 -9.77
C LEU A 273 16.69 18.31 -10.68
N ARG A 274 16.18 18.97 -11.70
CA ARG A 274 15.21 18.44 -12.66
C ARG A 274 15.62 17.09 -13.24
N PRO A 275 16.88 16.84 -13.65
CA PRO A 275 17.27 15.53 -14.18
C PRO A 275 17.08 14.38 -13.17
N LEU A 276 17.24 14.64 -11.87
CA LEU A 276 16.99 13.63 -10.82
C LEU A 276 15.49 13.38 -10.65
N ALA A 277 14.68 14.45 -10.69
CA ALA A 277 13.22 14.33 -10.64
C ALA A 277 12.67 13.54 -11.86
N GLU A 278 13.20 13.79 -13.06
CA GLU A 278 12.83 13.05 -14.26
C GLU A 278 13.27 11.58 -14.21
N ALA A 279 14.40 11.28 -13.59
CA ALA A 279 14.90 9.91 -13.42
C ALA A 279 14.09 9.09 -12.40
N ASN A 280 13.31 9.73 -11.50
CA ASN A 280 12.44 9.04 -10.55
C ASN A 280 11.40 8.16 -11.24
N ARG A 281 10.74 8.69 -12.26
CA ARG A 281 9.65 8.00 -12.97
C ARG A 281 10.09 6.66 -13.57
N PRO A 282 11.11 6.56 -14.42
CA PRO A 282 11.58 5.26 -14.95
C PRO A 282 12.10 4.35 -13.82
N TRP A 283 12.66 4.92 -12.74
CA TRP A 283 13.13 4.15 -11.60
C TRP A 283 11.95 3.42 -10.90
N VAL A 284 10.83 4.13 -10.64
CA VAL A 284 9.61 3.52 -10.06
C VAL A 284 8.97 2.56 -11.06
N GLN A 285 8.86 2.90 -12.33
CA GLN A 285 8.26 2.03 -13.35
C GLN A 285 8.95 0.68 -13.49
N ALA A 286 10.27 0.66 -13.38
CA ALA A 286 11.05 -0.57 -13.46
C ALA A 286 10.75 -1.55 -12.30
N ARG A 287 10.17 -1.06 -11.17
CA ARG A 287 9.93 -1.83 -9.94
C ARG A 287 8.45 -2.00 -9.61
N HIS A 288 7.64 -1.00 -9.91
CA HIS A 288 6.27 -0.84 -9.42
C HIS A 288 5.25 -0.53 -10.52
N SER A 289 5.60 -0.70 -11.80
CA SER A 289 4.59 -0.56 -12.86
C SER A 289 3.54 -1.66 -12.77
N PRO A 290 2.30 -1.40 -13.24
CA PRO A 290 1.26 -2.43 -13.31
C PRO A 290 1.71 -3.72 -13.99
N THR A 291 2.58 -3.63 -15.01
CA THR A 291 3.16 -4.79 -15.70
C THR A 291 4.09 -5.62 -14.79
N VAL A 292 4.93 -4.96 -14.00
CA VAL A 292 5.84 -5.63 -13.05
C VAL A 292 5.02 -6.32 -11.97
N THR A 293 4.05 -5.61 -11.39
CA THR A 293 3.14 -6.18 -10.39
C THR A 293 2.35 -7.37 -10.95
N ALA A 294 1.76 -7.24 -12.13
CA ALA A 294 0.98 -8.31 -12.74
C ALA A 294 1.83 -9.58 -12.96
N ARG A 295 3.08 -9.44 -13.41
CA ARG A 295 4.00 -10.58 -13.56
C ARG A 295 4.30 -11.26 -12.23
N ALA A 296 4.63 -10.48 -11.18
CA ALA A 296 4.89 -11.01 -9.84
C ALA A 296 3.63 -11.67 -9.25
N LEU A 297 2.48 -11.04 -9.39
CA LEU A 297 1.19 -11.57 -8.94
C LEU A 297 0.84 -12.90 -9.60
N LEU A 298 1.00 -13.01 -10.92
CA LEU A 298 0.72 -14.25 -11.65
C LEU A 298 1.65 -15.38 -11.22
N ALA A 299 2.93 -15.10 -11.00
CA ALA A 299 3.88 -16.07 -10.48
C ALA A 299 3.52 -16.52 -9.04
N ALA A 300 3.17 -15.57 -8.17
CA ALA A 300 2.75 -15.84 -6.79
C ALA A 300 1.45 -16.67 -6.73
N VAL A 301 0.48 -16.38 -7.63
CA VAL A 301 -0.75 -17.19 -7.77
C VAL A 301 -0.42 -18.60 -8.24
N ALA A 302 0.46 -18.76 -9.24
CA ALA A 302 0.85 -20.08 -9.71
C ALA A 302 1.51 -20.92 -8.60
N GLU A 303 2.40 -20.31 -7.84
CA GLU A 303 3.03 -20.94 -6.66
C GLU A 303 1.99 -21.30 -5.58
N ALA A 304 1.12 -20.35 -5.19
CA ALA A 304 0.09 -20.61 -4.19
C ALA A 304 -0.83 -21.76 -4.57
N ARG A 305 -1.13 -21.92 -5.87
CA ARG A 305 -1.98 -23.01 -6.39
C ARG A 305 -1.34 -24.40 -6.31
N THR A 306 -0.03 -24.51 -6.13
CA THR A 306 0.63 -25.81 -5.89
C THR A 306 0.42 -26.34 -4.47
N ARG A 307 -0.04 -25.47 -3.55
CA ARG A 307 -0.25 -25.84 -2.15
C ARG A 307 -1.53 -26.65 -1.98
N PRO A 308 -1.64 -27.46 -0.91
CA PRO A 308 -2.86 -28.19 -0.61
C PRO A 308 -4.08 -27.28 -0.48
N GLY A 309 -5.22 -27.72 -0.94
CA GLY A 309 -6.49 -27.03 -0.80
C GLY A 309 -7.66 -28.00 -0.87
N GLY A 310 -8.77 -27.62 -0.27
CA GLY A 310 -9.99 -28.41 -0.25
C GLY A 310 -11.21 -27.49 -0.17
N ARG A 311 -12.39 -28.09 -0.16
CA ARG A 311 -13.65 -27.36 0.00
C ARG A 311 -13.78 -26.80 1.41
N SER A 312 -14.34 -25.61 1.54
CA SER A 312 -14.53 -24.93 2.82
C SER A 312 -15.73 -23.99 2.78
N VAL A 313 -16.22 -23.66 3.96
CA VAL A 313 -17.07 -22.49 4.16
C VAL A 313 -16.20 -21.43 4.82
N ALA A 314 -15.75 -20.47 4.01
CA ALA A 314 -14.91 -19.39 4.49
C ALA A 314 -15.74 -18.30 5.20
N THR A 315 -15.21 -17.71 6.27
CA THR A 315 -15.81 -16.60 7.01
C THR A 315 -15.06 -15.31 6.70
N HIS A 316 -15.80 -14.23 6.37
CA HIS A 316 -15.18 -12.94 6.06
C HIS A 316 -14.48 -12.36 7.30
N PRO A 317 -13.21 -11.89 7.21
CA PRO A 317 -12.44 -11.42 8.37
C PRO A 317 -13.07 -10.23 9.09
N ALA A 318 -13.86 -9.40 8.42
CA ALA A 318 -14.63 -8.34 9.07
C ALA A 318 -15.61 -8.83 10.15
N ALA A 319 -15.90 -10.13 10.22
CA ALA A 319 -16.69 -10.70 11.32
C ALA A 319 -15.99 -10.57 12.69
N TRP A 320 -14.70 -10.32 12.70
CA TRP A 320 -13.88 -10.23 13.92
C TRP A 320 -13.31 -8.84 14.19
N LEU A 321 -13.72 -7.81 13.43
CA LEU A 321 -13.25 -6.43 13.64
C LEU A 321 -13.45 -5.94 15.09
N ASP A 322 -14.55 -6.38 15.73
CA ASP A 322 -14.85 -6.02 17.13
C ASP A 322 -13.89 -6.65 18.16
N ARG A 323 -13.07 -7.62 17.72
CA ARG A 323 -12.06 -8.29 18.55
C ARG A 323 -10.68 -7.66 18.42
N LEU A 324 -10.51 -6.69 17.54
CA LEU A 324 -9.25 -5.99 17.39
C LEU A 324 -8.98 -5.03 18.57
N PRO A 325 -7.72 -4.81 18.94
CA PRO A 325 -7.38 -3.83 19.98
C PRO A 325 -7.96 -2.45 19.68
N VAL A 326 -8.34 -1.73 20.74
CA VAL A 326 -8.87 -0.36 20.63
C VAL A 326 -7.83 0.53 19.96
N GLY A 327 -8.20 1.17 18.84
CA GLY A 327 -7.32 2.02 18.03
C GLY A 327 -6.94 1.42 16.69
N PHE A 328 -7.06 0.11 16.49
CA PHE A 328 -6.73 -0.56 15.24
C PHE A 328 -7.68 -0.18 14.09
N THR A 329 -8.94 0.10 14.40
CA THR A 329 -9.98 0.45 13.41
C THR A 329 -10.07 1.95 13.09
N LYS A 330 -9.31 2.82 13.77
CA LYS A 330 -9.41 4.28 13.63
C LYS A 330 -8.30 4.93 12.79
N THR A 331 -7.38 4.14 12.23
CA THR A 331 -6.27 4.64 11.41
C THR A 331 -6.46 4.33 9.92
N GLY A 332 -7.69 4.42 9.46
CA GLY A 332 -8.02 4.36 8.03
C GLY A 332 -8.04 5.75 7.40
#